data_881f142a184d02efb3028a61711c290e
#
_entry.id   881f142a184d02efb3028a61711c290e
#
_cell.length_a   1.000
_cell.length_b   1.000
_cell.length_c   1.000
_cell.angle_alpha   90.00
_cell.angle_beta   90.00
_cell.angle_gamma   90.00
#
_symmetry.space_group_name_H-M   'P 1'
#
loop_
_entity.id
_entity.type
_entity.pdbx_description
1 polymer ?
#
loop_
_entity_poly.entity_id
_entity_poly.type
_entity_poly.pdbx_seq_one_letter_code
_entity_poly.pdbx_strand_id
1 'polypeptide(L)'
;MENFNRTLLVCWFGVFTTSMGLSQIAPILPFYIKELGYVDTSEIAFYSGLAFGITPLFMAVFSPLWAFLGAKYGYKNMLLRASFGMSVLTLWLSFAHSALEVVFVRGLTGIISGFTSAAVVFIAVIAPKEKVAYALGTLSTASISGSLLGPLFGGFVAEFFSISTVFDMVAFLIACSFVTIYFFIHERKIQKEAKKNTQKVKENKTLIIVLFITTFVIQFGTFGVMPILSIYVEQIHQGGNLALWAGIVVAASGISNLFFAPKLGKIADKIGPSKIIFGALIFCGICFYLQAVVSNVYTLIFVRLLIGVGLGGLSPCVNALLKKSVSAKNLSVIFGFNQTCQFLGNFCGAFGGGLMASHFSVEFVFTFVCLIFIINAFIFLAFEKKYIFSNQGL
;
A
#
# COMPACT_ATOMS: atom_id res chain seq x y z
N MET A 1 -19.12 -26.04 7.33
CA MET A 1 -18.19 -25.14 8.06
C MET A 1 -16.73 -25.39 7.72
N GLU A 2 -16.30 -26.63 7.59
CA GLU A 2 -14.92 -27.00 7.26
C GLU A 2 -14.42 -26.41 5.95
N ASN A 3 -15.23 -26.43 4.90
CA ASN A 3 -14.89 -25.87 3.60
C ASN A 3 -14.69 -24.34 3.61
N PHE A 4 -15.42 -23.60 4.46
CA PHE A 4 -15.27 -22.13 4.53
C PHE A 4 -13.94 -21.73 5.20
N ASN A 5 -13.60 -22.33 6.35
CA ASN A 5 -12.36 -22.01 7.06
C ASN A 5 -11.13 -22.38 6.22
N ARG A 6 -11.19 -23.49 5.48
CA ARG A 6 -10.13 -23.89 4.54
C ARG A 6 -10.01 -22.89 3.39
N THR A 7 -11.10 -22.46 2.79
CA THR A 7 -11.09 -21.44 1.73
C THR A 7 -10.53 -20.10 2.25
N LEU A 8 -10.92 -19.69 3.46
CA LEU A 8 -10.42 -18.49 4.10
C LEU A 8 -8.90 -18.57 4.33
N LEU A 9 -8.38 -19.72 4.80
CA LEU A 9 -6.95 -19.93 5.02
C LEU A 9 -6.16 -19.88 3.70
N VAL A 10 -6.67 -20.50 2.63
CA VAL A 10 -6.04 -20.49 1.31
C VAL A 10 -6.02 -19.05 0.74
N CYS A 11 -7.11 -18.30 0.88
CA CYS A 11 -7.14 -16.89 0.49
C CYS A 11 -6.21 -16.04 1.36
N TRP A 12 -6.12 -16.32 2.66
CA TRP A 12 -5.18 -15.66 3.57
C TRP A 12 -3.74 -15.86 3.11
N PHE A 13 -3.35 -17.09 2.83
CA PHE A 13 -2.00 -17.42 2.33
C PHE A 13 -1.70 -16.71 1.00
N GLY A 14 -2.66 -16.69 0.07
CA GLY A 14 -2.50 -16.00 -1.21
C GLY A 14 -2.40 -14.47 -1.07
N VAL A 15 -3.18 -13.86 -0.19
CA VAL A 15 -3.06 -12.42 0.12
C VAL A 15 -1.73 -12.12 0.78
N PHE A 16 -1.28 -12.95 1.71
CA PHE A 16 0.01 -12.81 2.38
C PHE A 16 1.16 -12.84 1.37
N THR A 17 1.26 -13.90 0.54
CA THR A 17 2.37 -14.07 -0.41
C THR A 17 2.38 -13.00 -1.50
N THR A 18 1.23 -12.59 -2.02
CA THR A 18 1.14 -11.51 -3.03
C THR A 18 1.45 -10.14 -2.43
N SER A 19 1.02 -9.84 -1.20
CA SER A 19 1.37 -8.60 -0.51
C SER A 19 2.86 -8.53 -0.17
N MET A 20 3.44 -9.66 0.25
CA MET A 20 4.87 -9.81 0.48
C MET A 20 5.66 -9.58 -0.81
N GLY A 21 5.21 -10.17 -1.94
CA GLY A 21 5.84 -10.01 -3.25
C GLY A 21 5.81 -8.57 -3.78
N LEU A 22 4.78 -7.79 -3.45
CA LEU A 22 4.69 -6.38 -3.85
C LEU A 22 5.54 -5.47 -2.97
N SER A 23 5.72 -5.79 -1.69
CA SER A 23 6.37 -4.90 -0.72
C SER A 23 7.88 -5.16 -0.55
N GLN A 24 8.35 -6.39 -0.76
CA GLN A 24 9.75 -6.79 -0.59
C GLN A 24 10.73 -5.99 -1.47
N ILE A 25 10.27 -5.54 -2.62
CA ILE A 25 11.12 -4.87 -3.61
C ILE A 25 11.56 -3.46 -3.16
N ALA A 26 10.79 -2.81 -2.28
CA ALA A 26 11.05 -1.43 -1.88
C ALA A 26 12.49 -1.20 -1.36
N PRO A 27 13.01 -2.00 -0.40
CA PRO A 27 14.37 -1.80 0.12
C PRO A 27 15.48 -2.29 -0.81
N ILE A 28 15.18 -3.24 -1.71
CA ILE A 28 16.23 -3.87 -2.54
C ILE A 28 16.36 -3.24 -3.93
N LEU A 29 15.36 -2.48 -4.38
CA LEU A 29 15.30 -1.98 -5.75
C LEU A 29 16.48 -1.08 -6.14
N PRO A 30 16.94 -0.11 -5.33
CA PRO A 30 18.12 0.68 -5.67
C PRO A 30 19.40 -0.17 -5.78
N PHE A 31 19.57 -1.14 -4.88
CA PHE A 31 20.72 -2.06 -4.95
C PHE A 31 20.66 -2.94 -6.20
N TYR A 32 19.45 -3.37 -6.60
CA TYR A 32 19.25 -4.14 -7.82
C TYR A 32 19.58 -3.34 -9.08
N ILE A 33 19.12 -2.08 -9.16
CA ILE A 33 19.50 -1.18 -10.27
C ILE A 33 21.03 -0.99 -10.34
N LYS A 34 21.69 -0.90 -9.19
CA LYS A 34 23.13 -0.80 -9.09
C LYS A 34 23.84 -2.07 -9.59
N GLU A 35 23.34 -3.27 -9.24
CA GLU A 35 23.85 -4.56 -9.76
C GLU A 35 23.70 -4.67 -11.29
N LEU A 36 22.70 -4.02 -11.89
CA LEU A 36 22.49 -3.96 -13.35
C LEU A 36 23.45 -2.99 -14.07
N GLY A 37 24.45 -2.42 -13.35
CA GLY A 37 25.52 -1.62 -13.92
C GLY A 37 25.31 -0.10 -13.87
N TYR A 38 24.26 0.39 -13.20
CA TYR A 38 24.05 1.82 -12.99
C TYR A 38 24.86 2.30 -11.80
N VAL A 39 25.69 3.33 -12.01
CA VAL A 39 26.63 3.86 -10.99
C VAL A 39 26.16 5.23 -10.50
N ASP A 40 25.55 6.03 -11.36
CA ASP A 40 25.07 7.35 -10.99
C ASP A 40 23.88 7.28 -10.07
N THR A 41 23.99 7.89 -8.89
CA THR A 41 22.94 7.94 -7.88
C THR A 41 21.64 8.55 -8.42
N SER A 42 21.73 9.51 -9.36
CA SER A 42 20.56 10.14 -9.96
C SER A 42 19.79 9.15 -10.84
N GLU A 43 20.47 8.34 -11.65
CA GLU A 43 19.85 7.30 -12.47
C GLU A 43 19.26 6.19 -11.60
N ILE A 44 19.97 5.78 -10.55
CA ILE A 44 19.49 4.78 -9.59
C ILE A 44 18.19 5.26 -8.94
N ALA A 45 18.15 6.51 -8.47
CA ALA A 45 16.95 7.09 -7.86
C ALA A 45 15.78 7.18 -8.84
N PHE A 46 16.05 7.64 -10.06
CA PHE A 46 15.03 7.75 -11.13
C PHE A 46 14.40 6.39 -11.47
N TYR A 47 15.24 5.40 -11.84
CA TYR A 47 14.74 4.07 -12.23
C TYR A 47 14.08 3.33 -11.05
N SER A 48 14.58 3.49 -9.84
CA SER A 48 13.95 2.92 -8.64
C SER A 48 12.57 3.53 -8.39
N GLY A 49 12.44 4.84 -8.47
CA GLY A 49 11.15 5.52 -8.34
C GLY A 49 10.17 5.12 -9.42
N LEU A 50 10.62 5.06 -10.69
CA LEU A 50 9.80 4.65 -11.82
C LEU A 50 9.34 3.19 -11.72
N ALA A 51 10.28 2.26 -11.46
CA ALA A 51 9.97 0.83 -11.33
C ALA A 51 9.06 0.53 -10.14
N PHE A 52 9.22 1.25 -9.03
CA PHE A 52 8.33 1.09 -7.88
C PHE A 52 6.94 1.69 -8.12
N GLY A 53 6.86 2.84 -8.79
CA GLY A 53 5.62 3.57 -9.04
C GLY A 53 4.77 3.00 -10.17
N ILE A 54 5.38 2.45 -11.22
CA ILE A 54 4.66 1.99 -12.42
C ILE A 54 3.62 0.89 -12.10
N THR A 55 3.91 0.03 -11.12
CA THR A 55 2.99 -1.02 -10.69
C THR A 55 1.65 -0.48 -10.19
N PRO A 56 1.58 0.44 -9.19
CA PRO A 56 0.31 1.02 -8.74
C PRO A 56 -0.38 1.85 -9.82
N LEU A 57 0.34 2.46 -10.76
CA LEU A 57 -0.28 3.15 -11.89
C LEU A 57 -1.14 2.20 -12.73
N PHE A 58 -0.56 1.07 -13.14
CA PHE A 58 -1.32 0.07 -13.90
C PHE A 58 -2.39 -0.61 -13.05
N MET A 59 -2.17 -0.80 -11.75
CA MET A 59 -3.23 -1.26 -10.83
C MET A 59 -4.43 -0.30 -10.82
N ALA A 60 -4.21 1.02 -10.82
CA ALA A 60 -5.30 2.00 -10.87
C ALA A 60 -6.16 1.85 -12.12
N VAL A 61 -5.52 1.63 -13.28
CA VAL A 61 -6.19 1.52 -14.58
C VAL A 61 -6.91 0.17 -14.72
N PHE A 62 -6.27 -0.93 -14.35
CA PHE A 62 -6.76 -2.29 -14.62
C PHE A 62 -7.62 -2.89 -13.50
N SER A 63 -7.57 -2.36 -12.26
CA SER A 63 -8.36 -2.88 -11.13
C SER A 63 -9.88 -2.89 -11.40
N PRO A 64 -10.50 -1.84 -12.00
CA PRO A 64 -11.92 -1.89 -12.34
C PRO A 64 -12.27 -2.96 -13.38
N LEU A 65 -11.38 -3.18 -14.37
CA LEU A 65 -11.54 -4.21 -15.39
C LEU A 65 -11.57 -5.61 -14.75
N TRP A 66 -10.62 -5.88 -13.86
CA TRP A 66 -10.55 -7.16 -13.17
C TRP A 66 -11.73 -7.40 -12.21
N ALA A 67 -12.21 -6.35 -11.56
CA ALA A 67 -13.43 -6.43 -10.74
C ALA A 67 -14.67 -6.81 -11.59
N PHE A 68 -14.80 -6.21 -12.77
CA PHE A 68 -15.88 -6.53 -13.72
C PHE A 68 -15.77 -7.98 -14.24
N LEU A 69 -14.58 -8.41 -14.66
CA LEU A 69 -14.32 -9.75 -15.16
C LEU A 69 -14.51 -10.80 -14.05
N GLY A 70 -14.13 -10.51 -12.82
CA GLY A 70 -14.35 -11.38 -11.67
C GLY A 70 -15.84 -11.63 -11.39
N ALA A 71 -16.67 -10.59 -11.52
CA ALA A 71 -18.12 -10.73 -11.38
C ALA A 71 -18.76 -11.56 -12.52
N LYS A 72 -18.13 -11.58 -13.71
CA LYS A 72 -18.63 -12.31 -14.89
C LYS A 72 -18.12 -13.76 -14.98
N TYR A 73 -16.82 -13.96 -14.74
CA TYR A 73 -16.13 -15.23 -14.98
C TYR A 73 -15.79 -16.00 -13.69
N GLY A 74 -16.10 -15.45 -12.53
CA GLY A 74 -15.82 -16.04 -11.22
C GLY A 74 -14.51 -15.54 -10.60
N TYR A 75 -14.52 -15.49 -9.27
CA TYR A 75 -13.40 -14.95 -8.49
C TYR A 75 -12.24 -15.94 -8.39
N LYS A 76 -12.49 -17.27 -8.38
CA LYS A 76 -11.43 -18.30 -8.42
C LYS A 76 -10.51 -18.08 -9.62
N ASN A 77 -11.07 -17.84 -10.81
CA ASN A 77 -10.29 -17.60 -12.02
C ASN A 77 -9.44 -16.31 -11.91
N MET A 78 -9.96 -15.29 -11.24
CA MET A 78 -9.19 -14.05 -10.99
C MET A 78 -8.03 -14.28 -10.01
N LEU A 79 -8.24 -15.09 -8.96
CA LEU A 79 -7.18 -15.47 -8.03
C LEU A 79 -6.08 -16.30 -8.72
N LEU A 80 -6.47 -17.29 -9.52
CA LEU A 80 -5.53 -18.11 -10.30
C LEU A 80 -4.72 -17.29 -11.29
N ARG A 81 -5.39 -16.43 -12.06
CA ARG A 81 -4.71 -15.53 -13.01
C ARG A 81 -3.68 -14.64 -12.31
N ALA A 82 -4.10 -14.00 -11.19
CA ALA A 82 -3.23 -13.06 -10.48
C ALA A 82 -2.03 -13.79 -9.86
N SER A 83 -2.24 -14.92 -9.17
CA SER A 83 -1.14 -15.67 -8.56
C SER A 83 -0.19 -16.27 -9.59
N PHE A 84 -0.70 -16.88 -10.67
CA PHE A 84 0.16 -17.39 -11.74
C PHE A 84 0.98 -16.30 -12.39
N GLY A 85 0.32 -15.23 -12.86
CA GLY A 85 1.00 -14.16 -13.55
C GLY A 85 1.99 -13.40 -12.67
N MET A 86 1.65 -13.14 -11.40
CA MET A 86 2.58 -12.51 -10.46
C MET A 86 3.79 -13.41 -10.17
N SER A 87 3.60 -14.74 -10.05
CA SER A 87 4.71 -15.68 -9.87
C SER A 87 5.67 -15.65 -11.05
N VAL A 88 5.16 -15.77 -12.30
CA VAL A 88 5.98 -15.74 -13.51
C VAL A 88 6.72 -14.40 -13.67
N LEU A 89 6.04 -13.28 -13.45
CA LEU A 89 6.66 -11.95 -13.56
C LEU A 89 7.69 -11.68 -12.45
N THR A 90 7.44 -12.16 -11.23
CA THR A 90 8.42 -12.06 -10.15
C THR A 90 9.65 -12.92 -10.44
N LEU A 91 9.45 -14.12 -11.00
CA LEU A 91 10.57 -14.97 -11.46
C LEU A 91 11.34 -14.30 -12.61
N TRP A 92 10.65 -13.61 -13.54
CA TRP A 92 11.32 -12.87 -14.60
C TRP A 92 12.25 -11.79 -14.07
N LEU A 93 11.90 -11.11 -12.97
CA LEU A 93 12.79 -10.11 -12.36
C LEU A 93 14.14 -10.70 -11.93
N SER A 94 14.25 -11.99 -11.59
CA SER A 94 15.54 -12.59 -11.25
C SER A 94 16.51 -12.71 -12.44
N PHE A 95 15.98 -12.63 -13.65
CA PHE A 95 16.75 -12.72 -14.93
C PHE A 95 16.83 -11.39 -15.68
N ALA A 96 16.37 -10.28 -15.12
CA ALA A 96 16.40 -9.00 -15.81
C ALA A 96 17.84 -8.49 -15.98
N HIS A 97 18.12 -7.91 -17.16
CA HIS A 97 19.46 -7.44 -17.55
C HIS A 97 19.56 -5.92 -17.65
N SER A 98 18.46 -5.19 -17.49
CA SER A 98 18.44 -3.73 -17.56
C SER A 98 17.37 -3.11 -16.66
N ALA A 99 17.58 -1.86 -16.23
CA ALA A 99 16.59 -1.13 -15.45
C ALA A 99 15.27 -0.93 -16.19
N LEU A 100 15.31 -0.73 -17.51
CA LEU A 100 14.09 -0.62 -18.34
C LEU A 100 13.30 -1.93 -18.35
N GLU A 101 13.98 -3.08 -18.39
CA GLU A 101 13.32 -4.38 -18.30
C GLU A 101 12.64 -4.56 -16.94
N VAL A 102 13.30 -4.15 -15.85
CA VAL A 102 12.68 -4.12 -14.51
C VAL A 102 11.42 -3.25 -14.51
N VAL A 103 11.48 -2.04 -15.05
CA VAL A 103 10.31 -1.14 -15.17
C VAL A 103 9.19 -1.81 -15.99
N PHE A 104 9.50 -2.43 -17.10
CA PHE A 104 8.53 -3.12 -17.95
C PHE A 104 7.84 -4.28 -17.21
N VAL A 105 8.60 -5.16 -16.58
CA VAL A 105 8.06 -6.31 -15.83
C VAL A 105 7.23 -5.82 -14.62
N ARG A 106 7.64 -4.75 -13.96
CA ARG A 106 6.87 -4.11 -12.89
C ARG A 106 5.55 -3.52 -13.39
N GLY A 107 5.54 -2.94 -14.59
CA GLY A 107 4.32 -2.49 -15.26
C GLY A 107 3.36 -3.67 -15.54
N LEU A 108 3.87 -4.75 -16.13
CA LEU A 108 3.09 -5.98 -16.35
C LEU A 108 2.55 -6.56 -15.03
N THR A 109 3.34 -6.51 -13.96
CA THR A 109 2.89 -6.93 -12.62
C THR A 109 1.67 -6.11 -12.16
N GLY A 110 1.67 -4.79 -12.41
CA GLY A 110 0.52 -3.93 -12.12
C GLY A 110 -0.73 -4.29 -12.91
N ILE A 111 -0.57 -4.62 -14.20
CA ILE A 111 -1.68 -5.07 -15.07
C ILE A 111 -2.29 -6.38 -14.52
N ILE A 112 -1.44 -7.35 -14.20
CA ILE A 112 -1.88 -8.69 -13.80
C ILE A 112 -2.33 -8.75 -12.33
N SER A 113 -1.88 -7.86 -11.47
CA SER A 113 -2.21 -7.88 -10.04
C SER A 113 -3.73 -7.71 -9.78
N GLY A 114 -4.12 -7.63 -8.53
CA GLY A 114 -5.53 -7.55 -8.11
C GLY A 114 -5.99 -8.76 -7.29
N PHE A 115 -5.04 -9.60 -6.85
CA PHE A 115 -5.33 -10.77 -6.02
C PHE A 115 -6.10 -10.40 -4.75
N THR A 116 -5.60 -9.43 -3.98
CA THR A 116 -6.22 -9.00 -2.71
C THR A 116 -7.65 -8.51 -2.91
N SER A 117 -7.88 -7.70 -3.93
CA SER A 117 -9.24 -7.20 -4.25
C SER A 117 -10.19 -8.34 -4.60
N ALA A 118 -9.76 -9.29 -5.41
CA ALA A 118 -10.55 -10.47 -5.78
C ALA A 118 -10.83 -11.35 -4.55
N ALA A 119 -9.83 -11.58 -3.68
CA ALA A 119 -9.97 -12.37 -2.46
C ALA A 119 -10.97 -11.73 -1.47
N VAL A 120 -10.89 -10.41 -1.26
CA VAL A 120 -11.82 -9.68 -0.40
C VAL A 120 -13.26 -9.83 -0.87
N VAL A 121 -13.50 -9.62 -2.17
CA VAL A 121 -14.86 -9.77 -2.72
C VAL A 121 -15.32 -11.23 -2.66
N PHE A 122 -14.46 -12.18 -3.03
CA PHE A 122 -14.78 -13.60 -2.99
C PHE A 122 -15.19 -14.06 -1.59
N ILE A 123 -14.38 -13.74 -0.58
CA ILE A 123 -14.65 -14.09 0.82
C ILE A 123 -15.90 -13.37 1.34
N ALA A 124 -16.10 -12.08 1.00
CA ALA A 124 -17.31 -11.36 1.39
C ALA A 124 -18.59 -12.01 0.89
N VAL A 125 -18.53 -12.64 -0.29
CA VAL A 125 -19.69 -13.30 -0.93
C VAL A 125 -19.97 -14.69 -0.36
N ILE A 126 -18.92 -15.49 -0.06
CA ILE A 126 -19.11 -16.88 0.43
C ILE A 126 -19.22 -16.97 1.96
N ALA A 127 -18.85 -15.93 2.69
CA ALA A 127 -18.88 -15.92 4.15
C ALA A 127 -20.33 -15.93 4.68
N PRO A 128 -20.63 -16.75 5.70
CA PRO A 128 -21.88 -16.63 6.44
C PRO A 128 -22.06 -15.19 6.97
N LYS A 129 -23.30 -14.68 6.98
CA LYS A 129 -23.60 -13.28 7.34
C LYS A 129 -22.99 -12.87 8.69
N GLU A 130 -23.00 -13.77 9.64
CA GLU A 130 -22.47 -13.55 11.01
C GLU A 130 -20.92 -13.52 11.06
N LYS A 131 -20.24 -14.06 10.03
CA LYS A 131 -18.77 -14.21 9.99
C LYS A 131 -18.06 -13.31 8.97
N VAL A 132 -18.80 -12.48 8.22
CA VAL A 132 -18.21 -11.62 7.17
C VAL A 132 -17.14 -10.69 7.75
N ALA A 133 -17.45 -10.00 8.85
CA ALA A 133 -16.49 -9.09 9.48
C ALA A 133 -15.22 -9.81 9.98
N TYR A 134 -15.39 -10.97 10.60
CA TYR A 134 -14.26 -11.81 11.01
C TYR A 134 -13.39 -12.24 9.84
N ALA A 135 -14.01 -12.72 8.76
CA ALA A 135 -13.30 -13.22 7.60
C ALA A 135 -12.51 -12.12 6.86
N LEU A 136 -13.11 -10.93 6.68
CA LEU A 136 -12.45 -9.78 6.08
C LEU A 136 -11.34 -9.23 7.00
N GLY A 137 -11.55 -9.23 8.31
CA GLY A 137 -10.50 -8.91 9.29
C GLY A 137 -9.32 -9.87 9.19
N THR A 138 -9.57 -11.17 9.04
CA THR A 138 -8.53 -12.18 8.84
C THR A 138 -7.75 -11.93 7.54
N LEU A 139 -8.40 -11.61 6.41
CA LEU A 139 -7.70 -11.25 5.19
C LEU A 139 -6.86 -9.96 5.33
N SER A 140 -7.34 -8.99 6.10
CA SER A 140 -6.57 -7.77 6.37
C SER A 140 -5.28 -8.08 7.13
N THR A 141 -5.30 -9.04 8.08
CA THR A 141 -4.05 -9.45 8.76
C THR A 141 -3.04 -10.06 7.78
N ALA A 142 -3.49 -10.82 6.76
CA ALA A 142 -2.61 -11.36 5.74
C ALA A 142 -1.90 -10.26 4.94
N SER A 143 -2.67 -9.26 4.49
CA SER A 143 -2.13 -8.13 3.72
C SER A 143 -1.12 -7.32 4.55
N ILE A 144 -1.46 -7.02 5.80
CA ILE A 144 -0.58 -6.26 6.71
C ILE A 144 0.69 -7.06 7.00
N SER A 145 0.56 -8.35 7.34
CA SER A 145 1.72 -9.20 7.63
C SER A 145 2.63 -9.37 6.41
N GLY A 146 2.05 -9.56 5.22
CA GLY A 146 2.82 -9.65 3.98
C GLY A 146 3.56 -8.34 3.67
N SER A 147 2.89 -7.20 3.81
CA SER A 147 3.51 -5.89 3.58
C SER A 147 4.60 -5.55 4.60
N LEU A 148 4.47 -6.04 5.83
CA LEU A 148 5.44 -5.84 6.90
C LEU A 148 6.66 -6.75 6.77
N LEU A 149 6.41 -8.05 6.53
CA LEU A 149 7.47 -9.05 6.45
C LEU A 149 8.22 -9.02 5.11
N GLY A 150 7.59 -8.50 4.05
CA GLY A 150 8.21 -8.39 2.73
C GLY A 150 9.53 -7.63 2.74
N PRO A 151 9.60 -6.39 3.21
CA PRO A 151 10.83 -5.61 3.27
C PRO A 151 11.91 -6.25 4.16
N LEU A 152 11.52 -6.86 5.29
CA LEU A 152 12.46 -7.57 6.17
C LEU A 152 13.03 -8.81 5.48
N PHE A 153 12.16 -9.61 4.86
CA PHE A 153 12.56 -10.79 4.11
C PHE A 153 13.43 -10.42 2.91
N GLY A 154 13.02 -9.42 2.13
CA GLY A 154 13.76 -8.92 0.98
C GLY A 154 15.15 -8.44 1.36
N GLY A 155 15.25 -7.60 2.39
CA GLY A 155 16.54 -7.10 2.90
C GLY A 155 17.44 -8.20 3.46
N PHE A 156 16.87 -9.13 4.23
CA PHE A 156 17.62 -10.26 4.79
C PHE A 156 18.16 -11.19 3.70
N VAL A 157 17.29 -11.65 2.80
CA VAL A 157 17.72 -12.61 1.76
C VAL A 157 18.68 -11.95 0.77
N ALA A 158 18.47 -10.68 0.39
CA ALA A 158 19.38 -9.96 -0.48
C ALA A 158 20.79 -9.80 0.12
N GLU A 159 20.88 -9.60 1.44
CA GLU A 159 22.16 -9.41 2.12
C GLU A 159 22.96 -10.71 2.24
N PHE A 160 22.31 -11.83 2.59
CA PHE A 160 22.99 -13.09 2.88
C PHE A 160 23.12 -14.04 1.68
N PHE A 161 22.34 -13.80 0.61
CA PHE A 161 22.36 -14.60 -0.61
C PHE A 161 22.56 -13.70 -1.85
N SER A 162 21.46 -13.33 -2.53
CA SER A 162 21.48 -12.41 -3.66
C SER A 162 20.10 -11.78 -3.87
N ILE A 163 20.04 -10.68 -4.60
CA ILE A 163 18.76 -10.04 -4.95
C ILE A 163 17.92 -10.96 -5.85
N SER A 164 18.55 -11.67 -6.80
CA SER A 164 17.86 -12.66 -7.63
C SER A 164 17.22 -13.77 -6.80
N THR A 165 17.89 -14.26 -5.75
CA THR A 165 17.34 -15.28 -4.83
C THR A 165 16.07 -14.78 -4.13
N VAL A 166 15.97 -13.48 -3.81
CA VAL A 166 14.74 -12.91 -3.23
C VAL A 166 13.57 -13.09 -4.19
N PHE A 167 13.76 -12.75 -5.47
CA PHE A 167 12.72 -12.91 -6.49
C PHE A 167 12.32 -14.36 -6.70
N ASP A 168 13.30 -15.28 -6.75
CA ASP A 168 13.05 -16.72 -6.91
C ASP A 168 12.23 -17.29 -5.76
N MET A 169 12.61 -17.00 -4.51
CA MET A 169 11.89 -17.47 -3.33
C MET A 169 10.47 -16.93 -3.26
N VAL A 170 10.29 -15.64 -3.56
CA VAL A 170 8.95 -15.02 -3.55
C VAL A 170 8.11 -15.54 -4.71
N ALA A 171 8.67 -15.72 -5.90
CA ALA A 171 7.98 -16.34 -7.03
C ALA A 171 7.50 -17.75 -6.68
N PHE A 172 8.34 -18.54 -6.01
CA PHE A 172 7.98 -19.87 -5.52
C PHE A 172 6.83 -19.83 -4.50
N LEU A 173 6.87 -18.91 -3.52
CA LEU A 173 5.79 -18.76 -2.55
C LEU A 173 4.46 -18.39 -3.21
N ILE A 174 4.48 -17.50 -4.21
CA ILE A 174 3.29 -17.14 -4.99
C ILE A 174 2.82 -18.31 -5.84
N ALA A 175 3.72 -19.12 -6.41
CA ALA A 175 3.38 -20.35 -7.13
C ALA A 175 2.71 -21.38 -6.20
N CYS A 176 3.19 -21.54 -4.97
CA CYS A 176 2.52 -22.37 -3.95
C CYS A 176 1.09 -21.87 -3.66
N SER A 177 0.88 -20.54 -3.66
CA SER A 177 -0.46 -19.97 -3.53
C SER A 177 -1.35 -20.34 -4.73
N PHE A 178 -0.82 -20.25 -5.96
CA PHE A 178 -1.55 -20.71 -7.17
C PHE A 178 -2.00 -22.17 -7.05
N VAL A 179 -1.08 -23.06 -6.65
CA VAL A 179 -1.35 -24.49 -6.50
C VAL A 179 -2.40 -24.74 -5.42
N THR A 180 -2.30 -24.09 -4.26
CA THR A 180 -3.30 -24.24 -3.18
C THR A 180 -4.68 -23.73 -3.61
N ILE A 181 -4.78 -22.64 -4.36
CA ILE A 181 -6.03 -22.11 -4.89
C ILE A 181 -6.64 -23.09 -5.90
N TYR A 182 -5.82 -23.63 -6.80
CA TYR A 182 -6.27 -24.56 -7.83
C TYR A 182 -6.95 -25.78 -7.25
N PHE A 183 -6.32 -26.43 -6.25
CA PHE A 183 -6.82 -27.67 -5.65
C PHE A 183 -7.89 -27.46 -4.58
N PHE A 184 -7.81 -26.41 -3.79
CA PHE A 184 -8.62 -26.29 -2.58
C PHE A 184 -9.79 -25.32 -2.68
N ILE A 185 -9.82 -24.42 -3.67
CA ILE A 185 -10.94 -23.51 -3.87
C ILE A 185 -11.91 -24.10 -4.90
N HIS A 186 -13.17 -24.29 -4.49
CA HIS A 186 -14.27 -24.68 -5.36
C HIS A 186 -15.32 -23.58 -5.36
N GLU A 187 -15.41 -22.84 -6.47
CA GLU A 187 -16.39 -21.76 -6.62
C GLU A 187 -17.72 -22.30 -7.16
N ARG A 188 -18.82 -22.09 -6.43
CA ARG A 188 -20.17 -22.30 -6.92
C ARG A 188 -20.68 -20.98 -7.53
N LYS A 189 -21.43 -21.05 -8.64
CA LYS A 189 -22.05 -19.89 -9.27
C LYS A 189 -22.89 -19.13 -8.24
N ILE A 190 -22.54 -17.86 -8.00
CA ILE A 190 -23.19 -17.02 -7.01
C ILE A 190 -24.32 -16.26 -7.66
N GLN A 191 -25.54 -16.44 -7.16
CA GLN A 191 -26.68 -15.61 -7.55
C GLN A 191 -26.58 -14.25 -6.88
N LYS A 192 -26.69 -13.17 -7.68
CA LYS A 192 -26.71 -11.80 -7.18
C LYS A 192 -27.99 -11.56 -6.38
N GLU A 193 -27.89 -11.42 -5.05
CA GLU A 193 -28.97 -10.81 -4.27
C GLU A 193 -29.03 -9.29 -4.54
N ALA A 194 -30.21 -8.82 -4.96
CA ALA A 194 -30.47 -7.40 -5.17
C ALA A 194 -30.52 -6.66 -3.82
N LYS A 195 -29.75 -5.61 -3.68
CA LYS A 195 -29.73 -4.75 -2.48
C LYS A 195 -31.01 -3.92 -2.38
N LYS A 196 -31.65 -3.98 -1.21
CA LYS A 196 -32.77 -3.10 -0.83
C LYS A 196 -32.36 -2.03 0.18
N ASN A 197 -32.95 -0.88 0.00
CA ASN A 197 -33.12 0.29 0.89
C ASN A 197 -31.88 1.07 1.37
N THR A 198 -31.89 2.32 0.96
CA THR A 198 -30.86 3.34 1.32
C THR A 198 -31.50 4.61 1.87
N GLN A 199 -31.11 5.00 3.08
CA GLN A 199 -31.38 6.33 3.61
C GLN A 199 -30.67 7.39 2.77
N LYS A 200 -31.37 8.48 2.43
CA LYS A 200 -30.79 9.64 1.72
C LYS A 200 -29.95 10.46 2.71
N VAL A 201 -28.65 10.32 2.65
CA VAL A 201 -27.70 11.25 3.33
C VAL A 201 -27.39 12.37 2.33
N LYS A 202 -27.43 13.64 2.79
CA LYS A 202 -27.02 14.78 1.97
C LYS A 202 -25.50 14.76 1.81
N GLU A 203 -25.03 14.42 0.61
CA GLU A 203 -23.60 14.28 0.31
C GLU A 203 -22.90 15.63 0.28
N ASN A 204 -21.80 15.76 1.01
CA ASN A 204 -20.95 16.95 0.92
C ASN A 204 -19.79 16.70 -0.05
N LYS A 205 -19.98 17.12 -1.31
CA LYS A 205 -19.00 16.94 -2.38
C LYS A 205 -17.64 17.57 -2.04
N THR A 206 -17.63 18.73 -1.40
CA THR A 206 -16.39 19.44 -1.04
C THR A 206 -15.57 18.63 -0.02
N LEU A 207 -16.20 18.10 1.03
CA LEU A 207 -15.52 17.28 2.01
C LEU A 207 -14.99 15.97 1.38
N ILE A 208 -15.76 15.34 0.47
CA ILE A 208 -15.34 14.15 -0.25
C ILE A 208 -14.08 14.43 -1.09
N ILE A 209 -14.03 15.55 -1.82
CA ILE A 209 -12.86 15.96 -2.60
C ILE A 209 -11.64 16.19 -1.69
N VAL A 210 -11.82 16.88 -0.57
CA VAL A 210 -10.72 17.11 0.39
C VAL A 210 -10.19 15.79 0.95
N LEU A 211 -11.07 14.82 1.24
CA LEU A 211 -10.67 13.49 1.70
C LEU A 211 -9.92 12.71 0.61
N PHE A 212 -10.29 12.85 -0.66
CA PHE A 212 -9.55 12.28 -1.78
C PHE A 212 -8.15 12.88 -1.91
N ILE A 213 -8.03 14.21 -1.78
CA ILE A 213 -6.74 14.91 -1.75
C ILE A 213 -5.90 14.42 -0.56
N THR A 214 -6.51 14.30 0.62
CA THR A 214 -5.83 13.78 1.81
C THR A 214 -5.33 12.36 1.60
N THR A 215 -6.15 11.49 1.03
CA THR A 215 -5.75 10.12 0.66
C THR A 215 -4.56 10.13 -0.30
N PHE A 216 -4.63 10.95 -1.36
CA PHE A 216 -3.55 11.09 -2.34
C PHE A 216 -2.26 11.57 -1.66
N VAL A 217 -2.30 12.59 -0.82
CA VAL A 217 -1.14 13.14 -0.11
C VAL A 217 -0.50 12.12 0.84
N ILE A 218 -1.30 11.37 1.60
CA ILE A 218 -0.80 10.31 2.48
C ILE A 218 -0.02 9.28 1.68
N GLN A 219 -0.58 8.84 0.56
CA GLN A 219 0.06 7.82 -0.28
C GLN A 219 1.26 8.37 -1.04
N PHE A 220 1.17 9.61 -1.53
CA PHE A 220 2.29 10.30 -2.16
C PHE A 220 3.50 10.35 -1.21
N GLY A 221 3.33 10.81 0.01
CA GLY A 221 4.44 10.91 0.97
C GLY A 221 4.98 9.55 1.39
N THR A 222 4.09 8.57 1.63
CA THR A 222 4.52 7.23 2.05
C THR A 222 5.31 6.53 0.94
N PHE A 223 4.82 6.53 -0.29
CA PHE A 223 5.45 5.85 -1.43
C PHE A 223 6.60 6.66 -2.03
N GLY A 224 6.57 8.00 -1.93
CA GLY A 224 7.65 8.86 -2.43
C GLY A 224 8.98 8.65 -1.72
N VAL A 225 8.90 8.30 -0.46
CA VAL A 225 10.08 8.05 0.38
C VAL A 225 10.60 6.62 0.24
N MET A 226 9.75 5.63 -0.07
CA MET A 226 10.09 4.20 -0.05
C MET A 226 11.31 3.83 -0.90
N PRO A 227 11.38 4.15 -2.21
CA PRO A 227 12.51 3.72 -3.05
C PRO A 227 13.82 4.44 -2.73
N ILE A 228 13.77 5.63 -2.12
CA ILE A 228 14.95 6.42 -1.82
C ILE A 228 15.55 6.13 -0.42
N LEU A 229 14.80 5.44 0.44
CA LEU A 229 15.28 5.10 1.78
C LEU A 229 16.56 4.26 1.76
N SER A 230 16.67 3.34 0.81
CA SER A 230 17.85 2.49 0.68
C SER A 230 19.08 3.29 0.26
N ILE A 231 18.89 4.27 -0.63
CA ILE A 231 19.94 5.23 -1.03
C ILE A 231 20.36 6.05 0.19
N TYR A 232 19.40 6.52 0.99
CA TYR A 232 19.68 7.30 2.20
C TYR A 232 20.37 6.47 3.27
N VAL A 233 19.99 5.19 3.46
CA VAL A 233 20.67 4.27 4.37
C VAL A 233 22.14 4.08 3.94
N GLU A 234 22.43 3.94 2.65
CA GLU A 234 23.79 3.85 2.13
C GLU A 234 24.61 5.11 2.43
N GLN A 235 24.01 6.30 2.42
CA GLN A 235 24.67 7.56 2.74
C GLN A 235 25.03 7.73 4.23
N ILE A 236 24.12 7.29 5.14
CA ILE A 236 24.27 7.52 6.58
C ILE A 236 24.87 6.34 7.35
N HIS A 237 25.00 5.16 6.71
CA HIS A 237 25.54 3.96 7.32
C HIS A 237 26.79 3.49 6.58
N GLN A 238 27.94 3.59 7.24
CA GLN A 238 29.24 3.20 6.68
C GLN A 238 29.60 1.73 6.94
N GLY A 239 28.67 0.93 7.46
CA GLY A 239 28.88 -0.50 7.77
C GLY A 239 28.40 -1.43 6.64
N GLY A 240 28.60 -2.74 6.81
CA GLY A 240 28.00 -3.76 5.96
C GLY A 240 26.50 -3.93 6.20
N ASN A 241 25.91 -4.92 5.51
CA ASN A 241 24.51 -5.32 5.66
C ASN A 241 23.49 -4.22 5.24
N LEU A 242 23.82 -3.47 4.18
CA LEU A 242 23.01 -2.33 3.73
C LEU A 242 21.58 -2.73 3.35
N ALA A 243 21.40 -3.85 2.64
CA ALA A 243 20.07 -4.34 2.26
C ALA A 243 19.23 -4.73 3.49
N LEU A 244 19.85 -5.32 4.50
CA LEU A 244 19.19 -5.66 5.77
C LEU A 244 18.74 -4.39 6.50
N TRP A 245 19.62 -3.39 6.65
CA TRP A 245 19.28 -2.12 7.30
C TRP A 245 18.18 -1.38 6.56
N ALA A 246 18.23 -1.35 5.23
CA ALA A 246 17.17 -0.77 4.41
C ALA A 246 15.82 -1.49 4.64
N GLY A 247 15.83 -2.82 4.70
CA GLY A 247 14.65 -3.62 5.02
C GLY A 247 14.06 -3.29 6.40
N ILE A 248 14.90 -3.17 7.43
CA ILE A 248 14.49 -2.80 8.80
C ILE A 248 13.89 -1.39 8.83
N VAL A 249 14.55 -0.43 8.19
CA VAL A 249 14.10 0.97 8.12
C VAL A 249 12.73 1.08 7.44
N VAL A 250 12.53 0.37 6.34
CA VAL A 250 11.23 0.34 5.63
C VAL A 250 10.16 -0.32 6.50
N ALA A 251 10.45 -1.45 7.13
CA ALA A 251 9.51 -2.19 7.96
C ALA A 251 9.13 -1.46 9.25
N ALA A 252 10.01 -0.63 9.81
CA ALA A 252 9.81 0.04 11.10
C ALA A 252 8.49 0.83 11.15
N SER A 253 8.16 1.59 10.10
CA SER A 253 6.89 2.32 10.05
C SER A 253 5.67 1.40 9.94
N GLY A 254 5.80 0.25 9.28
CA GLY A 254 4.74 -0.76 9.21
C GLY A 254 4.48 -1.42 10.56
N ILE A 255 5.54 -1.71 11.31
CA ILE A 255 5.45 -2.32 12.66
C ILE A 255 4.64 -1.39 13.59
N SER A 256 5.04 -0.14 13.71
CA SER A 256 4.34 0.80 14.60
C SER A 256 2.92 1.09 14.13
N ASN A 257 2.69 1.21 12.81
CA ASN A 257 1.34 1.33 12.25
C ASN A 257 0.43 0.19 12.70
N LEU A 258 0.88 -1.07 12.61
CA LEU A 258 0.12 -2.25 13.02
C LEU A 258 -0.35 -2.15 14.49
N PHE A 259 0.54 -1.72 15.40
CA PHE A 259 0.23 -1.60 16.82
C PHE A 259 -0.65 -0.39 17.18
N PHE A 260 -0.48 0.71 16.48
CA PHE A 260 -1.14 1.98 16.81
C PHE A 260 -2.42 2.23 16.03
N ALA A 261 -2.65 1.64 14.85
CA ALA A 261 -3.87 1.84 14.09
C ALA A 261 -5.16 1.48 14.86
N PRO A 262 -5.26 0.34 15.60
CA PRO A 262 -6.44 0.04 16.38
C PRO A 262 -6.64 1.00 17.58
N LYS A 263 -5.53 1.46 18.18
CA LYS A 263 -5.59 2.42 19.32
C LYS A 263 -6.07 3.79 18.86
N LEU A 264 -5.50 4.30 17.76
CA LEU A 264 -5.90 5.58 17.18
C LEU A 264 -7.33 5.54 16.62
N GLY A 265 -7.76 4.41 16.05
CA GLY A 265 -9.17 4.20 15.69
C GLY A 265 -10.11 4.33 16.87
N LYS A 266 -9.82 3.67 18.00
CA LYS A 266 -10.62 3.81 19.24
C LYS A 266 -10.63 5.25 19.80
N ILE A 267 -9.51 5.97 19.68
CA ILE A 267 -9.45 7.38 20.08
C ILE A 267 -10.29 8.23 19.12
N ALA A 268 -10.23 7.97 17.82
CA ALA A 268 -11.03 8.65 16.81
C ALA A 268 -12.54 8.49 17.03
N ASP A 269 -12.98 7.32 17.52
CA ASP A 269 -14.38 7.07 17.86
C ASP A 269 -14.85 7.97 19.03
N LYS A 270 -13.93 8.34 19.95
CA LYS A 270 -14.25 9.20 21.13
C LYS A 270 -14.17 10.69 20.82
N ILE A 271 -13.10 11.14 20.15
CA ILE A 271 -12.83 12.59 19.96
C ILE A 271 -13.16 13.09 18.56
N GLY A 272 -13.54 12.18 17.65
CA GLY A 272 -13.84 12.44 16.25
C GLY A 272 -12.66 12.16 15.31
N PRO A 273 -12.90 11.56 14.13
CA PRO A 273 -11.85 11.20 13.17
C PRO A 273 -11.10 12.42 12.61
N SER A 274 -11.76 13.57 12.49
CA SER A 274 -11.17 14.79 11.94
C SER A 274 -10.01 15.32 12.76
N LYS A 275 -10.12 15.28 14.10
CA LYS A 275 -9.04 15.73 15.00
C LYS A 275 -7.81 14.85 14.88
N ILE A 276 -8.03 13.53 14.70
CA ILE A 276 -6.95 12.57 14.47
C ILE A 276 -6.29 12.81 13.12
N ILE A 277 -7.06 13.03 12.03
CA ILE A 277 -6.51 13.34 10.70
C ILE A 277 -5.62 14.57 10.77
N PHE A 278 -6.12 15.68 11.33
CA PHE A 278 -5.34 16.91 11.43
C PHE A 278 -4.06 16.72 12.24
N GLY A 279 -4.17 16.19 13.47
CA GLY A 279 -3.01 15.97 14.34
C GLY A 279 -1.99 15.01 13.76
N ALA A 280 -2.44 13.91 13.12
CA ALA A 280 -1.57 12.93 12.51
C ALA A 280 -0.87 13.45 11.23
N LEU A 281 -1.53 14.31 10.43
CA LEU A 281 -0.89 14.97 9.27
C LEU A 281 0.25 15.91 9.73
N ILE A 282 0.02 16.74 10.73
CA ILE A 282 1.07 17.61 11.29
C ILE A 282 2.21 16.78 11.88
N PHE A 283 1.87 15.78 12.69
CA PHE A 283 2.85 14.89 13.33
C PHE A 283 3.71 14.15 12.29
N CYS A 284 3.09 13.52 11.28
CA CYS A 284 3.82 12.88 10.19
C CYS A 284 4.67 13.87 9.40
N GLY A 285 4.14 15.06 9.10
CA GLY A 285 4.89 16.11 8.42
C GLY A 285 6.19 16.45 9.16
N ILE A 286 6.12 16.71 10.46
CA ILE A 286 7.29 16.97 11.30
C ILE A 286 8.24 15.77 11.29
N CYS A 287 7.74 14.55 11.42
CA CYS A 287 8.58 13.35 11.39
C CYS A 287 9.25 13.13 10.03
N PHE A 288 8.59 13.47 8.91
CA PHE A 288 9.23 13.45 7.60
C PHE A 288 10.38 14.47 7.50
N TYR A 289 10.24 15.67 8.06
CA TYR A 289 11.33 16.62 8.13
C TYR A 289 12.49 16.10 9.00
N LEU A 290 12.18 15.48 10.14
CA LEU A 290 13.20 14.90 11.01
C LEU A 290 14.05 13.84 10.28
N GLN A 291 13.50 13.11 9.31
CA GLN A 291 14.30 12.19 8.48
C GLN A 291 15.39 12.90 7.67
N ALA A 292 15.15 14.14 7.24
CA ALA A 292 16.13 14.91 6.46
C ALA A 292 17.38 15.33 7.26
N VAL A 293 17.28 15.36 8.58
CA VAL A 293 18.36 15.83 9.47
C VAL A 293 19.03 14.70 10.27
N VAL A 294 18.62 13.46 10.03
CA VAL A 294 19.17 12.28 10.72
C VAL A 294 20.55 11.93 10.18
N SER A 295 21.51 11.63 11.06
CA SER A 295 22.89 11.30 10.72
C SER A 295 23.27 9.82 10.91
N ASN A 296 22.35 8.98 11.43
CA ASN A 296 22.63 7.57 11.62
C ASN A 296 21.37 6.70 11.46
N VAL A 297 21.55 5.41 11.13
CA VAL A 297 20.48 4.47 10.82
C VAL A 297 19.57 4.20 12.02
N TYR A 298 20.07 4.20 13.25
CA TYR A 298 19.26 3.91 14.44
C TYR A 298 18.25 5.03 14.71
N THR A 299 18.70 6.29 14.58
CA THR A 299 17.80 7.45 14.69
C THR A 299 16.78 7.46 13.55
N LEU A 300 17.18 7.06 12.34
CA LEU A 300 16.26 6.90 11.21
C LEU A 300 15.17 5.87 11.52
N ILE A 301 15.52 4.70 12.06
CA ILE A 301 14.55 3.68 12.49
C ILE A 301 13.58 4.25 13.52
N PHE A 302 14.07 4.99 14.51
CA PHE A 302 13.22 5.61 15.52
C PHE A 302 12.22 6.59 14.92
N VAL A 303 12.68 7.47 14.01
CA VAL A 303 11.80 8.42 13.32
C VAL A 303 10.79 7.68 12.42
N ARG A 304 11.18 6.59 11.76
CA ARG A 304 10.29 5.73 10.99
C ARG A 304 9.21 5.08 11.86
N LEU A 305 9.55 4.64 13.06
CA LEU A 305 8.57 4.15 14.03
C LEU A 305 7.55 5.26 14.39
N LEU A 306 7.99 6.49 14.63
CA LEU A 306 7.10 7.61 14.89
C LEU A 306 6.17 7.91 13.71
N ILE A 307 6.68 7.90 12.46
CA ILE A 307 5.85 8.06 11.26
C ILE A 307 4.75 7.00 11.20
N GLY A 308 5.09 5.74 11.48
CA GLY A 308 4.11 4.66 11.49
C GLY A 308 3.01 4.84 12.53
N VAL A 309 3.28 5.45 13.69
CA VAL A 309 2.24 5.84 14.65
C VAL A 309 1.24 6.79 14.00
N GLY A 310 1.71 7.87 13.37
CA GLY A 310 0.82 8.83 12.72
C GLY A 310 0.02 8.23 11.55
N LEU A 311 0.69 7.49 10.67
CA LEU A 311 0.06 6.82 9.53
C LEU A 311 -1.03 5.83 9.96
N GLY A 312 -0.87 5.18 11.13
CA GLY A 312 -1.84 4.24 11.69
C GLY A 312 -3.22 4.87 11.94
N GLY A 313 -3.27 6.17 12.24
CA GLY A 313 -4.53 6.89 12.40
C GLY A 313 -5.14 7.44 11.12
N LEU A 314 -4.33 7.74 10.10
CA LEU A 314 -4.77 8.50 8.93
C LEU A 314 -5.77 7.72 8.06
N SER A 315 -5.36 6.58 7.51
CA SER A 315 -6.20 5.83 6.56
C SER A 315 -7.53 5.35 7.15
N PRO A 316 -7.59 4.79 8.38
CA PRO A 316 -8.86 4.40 9.00
C PRO A 316 -9.78 5.61 9.24
N CYS A 317 -9.23 6.75 9.69
CA CYS A 317 -10.01 7.95 9.98
C CYS A 317 -10.56 8.60 8.71
N VAL A 318 -9.78 8.66 7.63
CA VAL A 318 -10.25 9.12 6.30
C VAL A 318 -11.40 8.24 5.81
N ASN A 319 -11.24 6.91 5.85
CA ASN A 319 -12.29 5.98 5.43
C ASN A 319 -13.55 6.08 6.31
N ALA A 320 -13.40 6.27 7.63
CA ALA A 320 -14.52 6.48 8.54
C ALA A 320 -15.28 7.77 8.22
N LEU A 321 -14.56 8.85 7.91
CA LEU A 321 -15.17 10.14 7.56
C LEU A 321 -15.83 10.10 6.19
N LEU A 322 -15.22 9.45 5.18
CA LEU A 322 -15.85 9.17 3.89
C LEU A 322 -17.17 8.41 4.04
N LYS A 323 -17.16 7.35 4.85
CA LYS A 323 -18.38 6.55 5.12
C LYS A 323 -19.50 7.40 5.73
N LYS A 324 -19.16 8.33 6.63
CA LYS A 324 -20.14 9.24 7.25
C LYS A 324 -20.67 10.33 6.29
N SER A 325 -19.89 10.69 5.27
CA SER A 325 -20.17 11.81 4.35
C SER A 325 -20.89 11.40 3.07
N VAL A 326 -21.12 10.09 2.85
CA VAL A 326 -21.65 9.53 1.61
C VAL A 326 -22.89 8.70 1.89
N SER A 327 -23.89 8.80 0.99
CA SER A 327 -25.08 7.94 1.04
C SER A 327 -24.71 6.47 0.77
N ALA A 328 -25.44 5.54 1.39
CA ALA A 328 -25.19 4.11 1.20
C ALA A 328 -25.31 3.68 -0.28
N LYS A 329 -26.06 4.41 -1.11
CA LYS A 329 -26.22 4.18 -2.56
C LYS A 329 -24.90 4.41 -3.31
N ASN A 330 -24.17 5.47 -2.96
CA ASN A 330 -22.96 5.91 -3.67
C ASN A 330 -21.66 5.44 -2.97
N LEU A 331 -21.78 4.77 -1.81
CA LEU A 331 -20.64 4.38 -0.98
C LEU A 331 -19.60 3.56 -1.76
N SER A 332 -20.04 2.56 -2.52
CA SER A 332 -19.14 1.70 -3.30
C SER A 332 -18.39 2.48 -4.38
N VAL A 333 -19.07 3.41 -5.06
CA VAL A 333 -18.47 4.24 -6.11
C VAL A 333 -17.44 5.19 -5.53
N ILE A 334 -17.76 5.86 -4.42
CA ILE A 334 -16.85 6.80 -3.74
C ILE A 334 -15.63 6.09 -3.18
N PHE A 335 -15.79 4.90 -2.58
CA PHE A 335 -14.64 4.09 -2.15
C PHE A 335 -13.79 3.61 -3.33
N GLY A 336 -14.41 3.33 -4.49
CA GLY A 336 -13.67 3.04 -5.73
C GLY A 336 -12.80 4.22 -6.17
N PHE A 337 -13.36 5.43 -6.18
CA PHE A 337 -12.58 6.66 -6.47
C PHE A 337 -11.48 6.91 -5.43
N ASN A 338 -11.75 6.67 -4.15
CA ASN A 338 -10.73 6.78 -3.11
C ASN A 338 -9.56 5.80 -3.34
N GLN A 339 -9.87 4.57 -3.77
CA GLN A 339 -8.85 3.58 -4.14
C GLN A 339 -8.01 4.03 -5.36
N THR A 340 -8.64 4.67 -6.35
CA THR A 340 -7.92 5.27 -7.48
C THR A 340 -7.00 6.39 -7.02
N CYS A 341 -7.45 7.26 -6.11
CA CYS A 341 -6.60 8.30 -5.51
C CYS A 341 -5.42 7.70 -4.72
N GLN A 342 -5.61 6.56 -4.04
CA GLN A 342 -4.51 5.84 -3.40
C GLN A 342 -3.47 5.37 -4.41
N PHE A 343 -3.88 4.70 -5.47
CA PHE A 343 -2.94 4.20 -6.49
C PHE A 343 -2.23 5.32 -7.24
N LEU A 344 -2.95 6.41 -7.56
CA LEU A 344 -2.33 7.59 -8.17
C LEU A 344 -1.33 8.26 -7.21
N GLY A 345 -1.67 8.35 -5.92
CA GLY A 345 -0.76 8.85 -4.90
C GLY A 345 0.50 7.98 -4.78
N ASN A 346 0.34 6.65 -4.83
CA ASN A 346 1.47 5.71 -4.83
C ASN A 346 2.38 5.92 -6.05
N PHE A 347 1.81 6.04 -7.25
CA PHE A 347 2.58 6.29 -8.48
C PHE A 347 3.28 7.64 -8.45
N CYS A 348 2.50 8.72 -8.25
CA CYS A 348 3.06 10.08 -8.25
C CYS A 348 4.09 10.28 -7.13
N GLY A 349 3.88 9.62 -5.98
CA GLY A 349 4.84 9.61 -4.88
C GLY A 349 6.13 8.92 -5.26
N ALA A 350 6.07 7.65 -5.66
CA ALA A 350 7.25 6.85 -5.97
C ALA A 350 8.05 7.43 -7.14
N PHE A 351 7.39 7.75 -8.23
CA PHE A 351 8.02 8.36 -9.40
C PHE A 351 8.53 9.77 -9.09
N GLY A 352 7.69 10.61 -8.45
CA GLY A 352 8.05 11.97 -8.08
C GLY A 352 9.18 12.02 -7.04
N GLY A 353 9.16 11.12 -6.06
CA GLY A 353 10.24 10.97 -5.07
C GLY A 353 11.57 10.59 -5.72
N GLY A 354 11.55 9.58 -6.61
CA GLY A 354 12.74 9.20 -7.39
C GLY A 354 13.23 10.33 -8.30
N LEU A 355 12.32 11.01 -9.01
CA LEU A 355 12.65 12.15 -9.87
C LEU A 355 13.21 13.34 -9.08
N MET A 356 12.64 13.68 -7.93
CA MET A 356 13.19 14.73 -7.07
C MET A 356 14.56 14.35 -6.51
N ALA A 357 14.74 13.10 -6.08
CA ALA A 357 16.03 12.63 -5.59
C ALA A 357 17.11 12.58 -6.68
N SER A 358 16.72 12.38 -7.95
CA SER A 358 17.67 12.40 -9.09
C SER A 358 18.16 13.81 -9.46
N HIS A 359 17.37 14.84 -9.22
CA HIS A 359 17.72 16.23 -9.59
C HIS A 359 18.18 17.09 -8.40
N PHE A 360 17.78 16.73 -7.20
CA PHE A 360 18.09 17.45 -5.98
C PHE A 360 18.83 16.52 -5.01
N SER A 361 18.33 16.36 -3.79
CA SER A 361 18.88 15.43 -2.81
C SER A 361 17.77 14.58 -2.17
N VAL A 362 18.16 13.51 -1.48
CA VAL A 362 17.21 12.67 -0.75
C VAL A 362 16.51 13.45 0.37
N GLU A 363 17.26 14.33 1.07
CA GLU A 363 16.75 15.19 2.13
C GLU A 363 15.72 16.19 1.62
N PHE A 364 15.88 16.67 0.38
CA PHE A 364 14.89 17.52 -0.27
C PHE A 364 13.53 16.83 -0.39
N VAL A 365 13.51 15.53 -0.74
CA VAL A 365 12.26 14.77 -0.84
C VAL A 365 11.56 14.70 0.51
N PHE A 366 12.28 14.43 1.60
CA PHE A 366 11.70 14.39 2.94
C PHE A 366 11.11 15.76 3.35
N THR A 367 11.82 16.83 3.06
CA THR A 367 11.36 18.20 3.32
C THR A 367 10.13 18.56 2.49
N PHE A 368 10.10 18.17 1.22
CA PHE A 368 8.95 18.36 0.34
C PHE A 368 7.72 17.61 0.84
N VAL A 369 7.88 16.34 1.26
CA VAL A 369 6.79 15.56 1.84
C VAL A 369 6.29 16.19 3.15
N CYS A 370 7.17 16.70 4.01
CA CYS A 370 6.77 17.48 5.18
C CYS A 370 5.85 18.64 4.78
N LEU A 371 6.27 19.43 3.81
CA LEU A 371 5.52 20.62 3.37
C LEU A 371 4.12 20.27 2.86
N ILE A 372 3.98 19.25 2.01
CA ILE A 372 2.66 18.86 1.49
C ILE A 372 1.74 18.27 2.57
N PHE A 373 2.29 17.55 3.57
CA PHE A 373 1.51 17.06 4.71
C PHE A 373 0.98 18.21 5.56
N ILE A 374 1.81 19.21 5.86
CA ILE A 374 1.41 20.40 6.63
C ILE A 374 0.38 21.23 5.86
N ILE A 375 0.61 21.49 4.57
CA ILE A 375 -0.35 22.21 3.72
C ILE A 375 -1.70 21.47 3.68
N ASN A 376 -1.67 20.15 3.49
CA ASN A 376 -2.89 19.36 3.46
C ASN A 376 -3.62 19.38 4.82
N ALA A 377 -2.90 19.40 5.96
CA ALA A 377 -3.52 19.51 7.28
C ALA A 377 -4.33 20.81 7.40
N PHE A 378 -3.78 21.94 6.96
CA PHE A 378 -4.49 23.23 6.99
C PHE A 378 -5.63 23.30 6.00
N ILE A 379 -5.48 22.76 4.77
CA ILE A 379 -6.58 22.63 3.80
C ILE A 379 -7.72 21.82 4.43
N PHE A 380 -7.40 20.66 5.00
CA PHE A 380 -8.38 19.80 5.65
C PHE A 380 -9.13 20.53 6.78
N LEU A 381 -8.42 21.21 7.67
CA LEU A 381 -9.01 21.98 8.79
C LEU A 381 -9.91 23.12 8.31
N ALA A 382 -9.51 23.86 7.27
CA ALA A 382 -10.29 24.97 6.73
C ALA A 382 -11.66 24.50 6.19
N PHE A 383 -11.67 23.39 5.46
CA PHE A 383 -12.90 22.85 4.87
C PHE A 383 -13.76 22.07 5.86
N GLU A 384 -13.18 21.44 6.85
CA GLU A 384 -13.93 20.79 7.93
C GLU A 384 -14.69 21.80 8.78
N LYS A 385 -14.06 22.90 9.22
CA LYS A 385 -14.73 23.97 9.96
C LYS A 385 -15.94 24.50 9.19
N LYS A 386 -15.81 24.74 7.90
CA LYS A 386 -16.92 25.18 7.04
C LYS A 386 -18.08 24.17 7.04
N TYR A 387 -17.79 22.88 7.11
CA TYR A 387 -18.78 21.81 7.17
C TYR A 387 -19.54 21.78 8.50
N ILE A 388 -18.84 21.92 9.62
CA ILE A 388 -19.46 21.94 10.97
C ILE A 388 -20.38 23.17 11.08
N PHE A 389 -19.94 24.35 10.66
CA PHE A 389 -20.77 25.57 10.68
C PHE A 389 -21.99 25.47 9.76
N SER A 390 -21.86 24.86 8.59
CA SER A 390 -22.99 24.65 7.66
C SER A 390 -24.06 23.69 8.18
N ASN A 391 -23.72 22.77 9.10
CA ASN A 391 -24.66 21.81 9.68
C ASN A 391 -25.21 22.24 11.06
N GLN A 392 -24.63 23.24 11.70
CA GLN A 392 -25.13 23.84 12.95
C GLN A 392 -26.00 25.08 12.73
N GLY A 393 -26.11 25.53 11.50
CA GLY A 393 -26.92 26.68 11.08
C GLY A 393 -28.32 26.32 10.60
N LEU A 394 -28.94 25.27 11.19
CA LEU A 394 -30.37 24.93 11.08
C LEU A 394 -31.02 25.00 12.46
#